data_e413c9edbf0bb82a85ebe7948f3b5ec1
#
_entry.id   e413c9edbf0bb82a85ebe7948f3b5ec1
#
_cell.length_a   1.000
_cell.length_b   1.000
_cell.length_c   1.000
_cell.angle_alpha   90.00
_cell.angle_beta   90.00
_cell.angle_gamma   90.00
#
_symmetry.space_group_name_H-M   'P 1'
#
loop_
_entity.id
_entity.type
_entity.pdbx_description
1 polymer ?
#
loop_
_entity_poly.entity_id
_entity_poly.type
_entity_poly.pdbx_seq_one_letter_code
_entity_poly.pdbx_strand_id
1 'polypeptide(L)'
;MNILRMPAVKAETGHRSHASIYNAIKVGLFTTGVAIGQRSKGWPSDEVQAINAARIAGKSETEIRELVARLHAKRLQLATI
;
A
#
# COMPACT_ATOMS: atom_id res chain seq x y z
N MET A 1 -1.70 7.00 -12.45
CA MET A 1 -1.62 6.72 -10.99
C MET A 1 -2.60 7.62 -10.25
N ASN A 2 -3.45 7.03 -9.44
CA ASN A 2 -4.39 7.73 -8.57
C ASN A 2 -4.00 7.54 -7.12
N ILE A 3 -4.57 8.36 -6.24
CA ILE A 3 -4.45 8.15 -4.80
C ILE A 3 -5.79 7.60 -4.31
N LEU A 4 -5.76 6.44 -3.67
CA LEU A 4 -6.94 5.76 -3.15
C LEU A 4 -7.09 6.07 -1.67
N ARG A 5 -8.30 6.39 -1.24
CA ARG A 5 -8.60 6.59 0.17
C ARG A 5 -8.99 5.25 0.81
N MET A 6 -9.07 5.24 2.14
CA MET A 6 -9.27 4.00 2.89
C MET A 6 -10.46 3.14 2.40
N PRO A 7 -11.64 3.70 2.09
CA PRO A 7 -12.73 2.85 1.60
C PRO A 7 -12.38 2.10 0.31
N ALA A 8 -11.70 2.79 -0.62
CA ALA A 8 -11.28 2.17 -1.87
C ALA A 8 -10.17 1.15 -1.64
N VAL A 9 -9.22 1.44 -0.74
CA VAL A 9 -8.14 0.50 -0.39
C VAL A 9 -8.73 -0.77 0.20
N LYS A 10 -9.70 -0.66 1.10
CA LYS A 10 -10.37 -1.84 1.66
C LYS A 10 -11.07 -2.65 0.58
N ALA A 11 -11.77 -1.97 -0.33
CA ALA A 11 -12.48 -2.63 -1.42
C ALA A 11 -11.51 -3.37 -2.35
N GLU A 12 -10.41 -2.72 -2.71
CA GLU A 12 -9.42 -3.29 -3.64
C GLU A 12 -8.65 -4.45 -3.03
N THR A 13 -8.35 -4.39 -1.73
CA THR A 13 -7.50 -5.39 -1.07
C THR A 13 -8.29 -6.47 -0.37
N GLY A 14 -9.58 -6.29 -0.18
CA GLY A 14 -10.41 -7.24 0.56
C GLY A 14 -10.28 -7.15 2.06
N HIS A 15 -9.54 -6.19 2.60
CA HIS A 15 -9.49 -5.97 4.04
C HIS A 15 -10.81 -5.42 4.55
N ARG A 16 -11.28 -5.94 5.69
CA ARG A 16 -12.59 -5.58 6.22
C ARG A 16 -12.59 -4.32 7.08
N SER A 17 -11.44 -3.96 7.64
CA SER A 17 -11.38 -2.86 8.60
C SER A 17 -10.11 -2.04 8.41
N HIS A 18 -10.15 -0.82 8.95
CA HIS A 18 -8.95 0.03 9.05
C HIS A 18 -7.86 -0.67 9.85
N ALA A 19 -8.23 -1.34 10.95
CA ALA A 19 -7.28 -2.05 11.80
C ALA A 19 -6.52 -3.13 11.03
N SER A 20 -7.20 -3.85 10.15
CA SER A 20 -6.57 -4.88 9.32
C SER A 20 -5.51 -4.28 8.41
N ILE A 21 -5.80 -3.15 7.77
CA ILE A 21 -4.85 -2.44 6.91
C ILE A 21 -3.65 -1.95 7.75
N TYR A 22 -3.89 -1.32 8.89
CA TYR A 22 -2.81 -0.79 9.72
C TYR A 22 -1.96 -1.90 10.35
N ASN A 23 -2.56 -3.05 10.66
CA ASN A 23 -1.78 -4.21 11.08
C ASN A 23 -0.85 -4.69 9.97
N ALA A 24 -1.33 -4.74 8.74
CA ALA A 24 -0.50 -5.12 7.60
C ALA A 24 0.66 -4.15 7.42
N ILE A 25 0.42 -2.85 7.55
CA ILE A 25 1.46 -1.82 7.48
C ILE A 25 2.50 -2.05 8.57
N LYS A 26 2.05 -2.31 9.79
CA LYS A 26 2.91 -2.49 10.95
C LYS A 26 3.90 -3.65 10.77
N VAL A 27 3.47 -4.72 10.13
CA VAL A 27 4.33 -5.90 9.90
C VAL A 27 5.02 -5.88 8.54
N GLY A 28 4.92 -4.78 7.80
CA GLY A 28 5.64 -4.60 6.53
C GLY A 28 4.98 -5.25 5.32
N LEU A 29 3.72 -5.63 5.43
CA LEU A 29 2.99 -6.30 4.35
C LEU A 29 2.10 -5.35 3.54
N PHE A 30 2.13 -4.07 3.85
CA PHE A 30 1.42 -3.06 3.08
C PHE A 30 2.17 -1.74 3.20
N THR A 31 2.02 -0.86 2.18
CA THR A 31 2.70 0.43 2.19
C THR A 31 2.01 1.40 3.14
N THR A 32 2.78 2.37 3.66
CA THR A 32 2.26 3.39 4.57
C THR A 32 1.36 4.37 3.82
N GLY A 33 0.37 4.90 4.51
CA GLY A 33 -0.48 5.94 3.94
C GLY A 33 0.28 7.24 3.73
N VAL A 34 -0.06 7.93 2.66
CA VAL A 34 0.49 9.26 2.33
C VAL A 34 -0.49 10.30 2.82
N ALA A 35 0.02 11.34 3.47
CA ALA A 35 -0.83 12.44 3.92
C ALA A 35 -1.33 13.24 2.70
N ILE A 36 -2.64 13.35 2.55
CA ILE A 36 -3.26 14.14 1.47
C ILE A 36 -4.04 15.32 2.00
N GLY A 37 -3.98 15.56 3.30
CA GLY A 37 -4.63 16.64 3.99
C GLY A 37 -4.32 16.51 5.47
N GLN A 38 -4.89 17.38 6.31
CA GLN A 38 -4.54 17.38 7.73
C GLN A 38 -4.85 16.07 8.43
N ARG A 39 -5.95 15.42 8.08
CA ARG A 39 -6.41 14.18 8.72
C ARG A 39 -6.72 13.08 7.71
N SER A 40 -6.31 13.28 6.48
CA SER A 40 -6.63 12.34 5.41
C SER A 40 -5.37 11.62 4.96
N LYS A 41 -5.49 10.33 4.74
CA LYS A 41 -4.44 9.49 4.19
C LYS A 41 -4.92 8.86 2.90
N GLY A 42 -3.97 8.61 2.00
CA GLY A 42 -4.25 7.93 0.76
C GLY A 42 -3.10 7.01 0.39
N TRP A 43 -3.35 6.12 -0.54
CA TRP A 43 -2.36 5.17 -1.03
C TRP A 43 -2.30 5.26 -2.55
N PRO A 44 -1.09 5.34 -3.15
CA PRO A 44 -0.99 5.31 -4.60
C PRO A 44 -1.61 4.03 -5.16
N SER A 45 -2.44 4.16 -6.18
CA SER A 45 -3.15 3.01 -6.76
C SER A 45 -2.19 1.96 -7.30
N ASP A 46 -1.06 2.38 -7.85
CA ASP A 46 -0.04 1.47 -8.38
C ASP A 46 0.50 0.56 -7.30
N GLU A 47 0.69 1.08 -6.10
CA GLU A 47 1.20 0.30 -4.97
C GLU A 47 0.18 -0.74 -4.52
N VAL A 48 -1.08 -0.32 -4.43
CA VAL A 48 -2.16 -1.23 -4.05
C VAL A 48 -2.28 -2.36 -5.08
N GLN A 49 -2.23 -2.02 -6.36
CA GLN A 49 -2.30 -2.99 -7.45
C GLN A 49 -1.11 -3.96 -7.43
N ALA A 50 0.10 -3.46 -7.18
CA ALA A 50 1.29 -4.29 -7.15
C ALA A 50 1.24 -5.30 -5.99
N ILE A 51 0.79 -4.85 -4.83
CA ILE A 51 0.67 -5.73 -3.66
C ILE A 51 -0.42 -6.78 -3.90
N ASN A 52 -1.56 -6.37 -4.47
CA ASN A 52 -2.61 -7.32 -4.83
C ASN A 52 -2.11 -8.37 -5.81
N ALA A 53 -1.39 -7.96 -6.84
CA ALA A 53 -0.83 -8.88 -7.84
C ALA A 53 0.13 -9.89 -7.19
N ALA A 54 0.96 -9.43 -6.26
CA ALA A 54 1.89 -10.30 -5.55
C ALA A 54 1.15 -11.34 -4.71
N ARG A 55 0.07 -10.95 -4.04
CA ARG A 55 -0.75 -11.88 -3.25
C ARG A 55 -1.46 -12.89 -4.14
N ILE A 56 -2.02 -12.44 -5.25
CA ILE A 56 -2.70 -13.33 -6.21
C ILE A 56 -1.71 -14.34 -6.79
N ALA A 57 -0.47 -13.92 -7.04
CA ALA A 57 0.58 -14.77 -7.55
C ALA A 57 1.14 -15.75 -6.50
N GLY A 58 0.72 -15.62 -5.24
CA GLY A 58 1.17 -16.52 -4.18
C GLY A 58 2.55 -16.22 -3.64
N LYS A 59 3.01 -14.97 -3.74
CA LYS A 59 4.30 -14.56 -3.20
C LYS A 59 4.33 -14.72 -1.67
N SER A 60 5.49 -15.09 -1.15
CA SER A 60 5.68 -15.24 0.29
C SER A 60 5.62 -13.89 0.99
N GLU A 61 5.43 -13.91 2.32
CA GLU A 61 5.46 -12.69 3.11
C GLU A 61 6.80 -11.95 2.97
N THR A 62 7.89 -12.69 2.93
CA THR A 62 9.22 -12.11 2.73
C THR A 62 9.28 -11.35 1.41
N GLU A 63 8.79 -11.97 0.34
CA GLU A 63 8.76 -11.34 -0.98
C GLU A 63 7.86 -10.09 -1.01
N ILE A 64 6.72 -10.15 -0.31
CA ILE A 64 5.82 -9.01 -0.23
C ILE A 64 6.48 -7.87 0.57
N ARG A 65 7.19 -8.17 1.66
CA ARG A 65 7.93 -7.15 2.42
C ARG A 65 9.02 -6.49 1.57
N GLU A 66 9.70 -7.27 0.75
CA GLU A 66 10.69 -6.72 -0.19
C GLU A 66 10.03 -5.80 -1.22
N LEU A 67 8.86 -6.21 -1.74
CA LEU A 67 8.09 -5.37 -2.66
C LEU A 67 7.69 -4.06 -2.00
N VAL A 68 7.18 -4.11 -0.77
CA VAL A 68 6.79 -2.91 -0.03
C VAL A 68 7.98 -1.96 0.14
N ALA A 69 9.15 -2.50 0.47
CA ALA A 69 10.37 -1.69 0.60
C ALA A 69 10.73 -1.01 -0.72
N ARG A 70 10.63 -1.73 -1.84
CA ARG A 70 10.90 -1.16 -3.17
C ARG A 70 9.89 -0.07 -3.53
N LEU A 71 8.62 -0.28 -3.18
CA LEU A 71 7.57 0.71 -3.45
C LEU A 71 7.80 1.99 -2.65
N HIS A 72 8.20 1.86 -1.38
CA HIS A 72 8.56 3.02 -0.56
C HIS A 72 9.76 3.77 -1.14
N ALA A 73 10.80 3.05 -1.57
CA ALA A 73 11.98 3.66 -2.18
C ALA A 73 11.62 4.41 -3.46
N LYS A 74 10.72 3.86 -4.25
CA LYS A 74 10.29 4.45 -5.51
C LYS A 74 9.57 5.78 -5.31
N ARG A 75 8.91 5.98 -4.17
CA ARG A 75 8.26 7.26 -3.85
C ARG A 75 9.25 8.42 -3.85
N LEU A 76 10.47 8.18 -3.40
CA LEU A 76 11.50 9.22 -3.35
C LEU A 76 11.89 9.69 -4.75
N GLN A 77 11.82 8.81 -5.74
CA GLN A 77 12.12 9.17 -7.12
C GLN A 77 11.05 10.08 -7.71
N LEU A 78 9.80 9.95 -7.29
CA LEU A 78 8.72 10.81 -7.74
C LEU A 78 8.92 12.26 -7.28
N ALA A 79 9.57 12.45 -6.16
CA ALA A 79 9.80 13.77 -5.57
C ALA A 79 10.90 14.56 -6.29
N THR A 80 11.66 13.94 -7.19
CA THR A 80 12.76 14.60 -7.89
C THR A 80 12.36 15.22 -9.23
N ILE A 81 11.10 15.13 -9.59
CA ILE A 81 10.58 15.65 -10.86
C ILE A 81 10.42 17.18 -10.88
#